data_069e52ca342b96728e70590b0784ae38
#
_entry.id   069e52ca342b96728e70590b0784ae38
#
_cell.length_a   1.000
_cell.length_b   1.000
_cell.length_c   1.000
_cell.angle_alpha   90.00
_cell.angle_beta   90.00
_cell.angle_gamma   90.00
#
_symmetry.space_group_name_H-M   'P 1'
#
loop_
_entity.id
_entity.type
_entity.pdbx_description
1 polymer ?
#
loop_
_entity_poly.entity_id
_entity_poly.type
_entity_poly.pdbx_seq_one_letter_code
_entity_poly.pdbx_strand_id
1 'polypeptide(L)'
;IIYNAKTRRVSVCNALDCLIVDAARLADLPALCAPLQDKHVMIYADAASYNALKGAYPDALLQEAGADAYGKEFLDYKMAVKTTGSLADAIDHVSRYGSGHSECIITENKQRAGRFCREIDAACVYVNAPTSFTDGAQFGLGAEIGISTQKLHARGPMGLEEITTYKWLIEGEGQVRE
;
A
#
# COMPACT_ATOMS: atom_id res chain seq x y z
N ILE A 1 4.66 -0.64 -12.19
CA ILE A 1 4.40 -0.33 -10.77
C ILE A 1 4.22 -1.62 -9.99
N ILE A 2 3.26 -2.50 -10.33
CA ILE A 2 2.94 -3.77 -9.63
C ILE A 2 4.20 -4.63 -9.44
N TYR A 3 4.93 -4.88 -10.54
CA TYR A 3 6.17 -5.65 -10.50
C TYR A 3 7.19 -5.06 -9.50
N ASN A 4 7.44 -3.75 -9.58
CA ASN A 4 8.36 -3.07 -8.67
C ASN A 4 7.91 -3.15 -7.21
N ALA A 5 6.63 -2.85 -6.93
CA ALA A 5 6.07 -2.87 -5.59
C ALA A 5 6.14 -4.26 -4.94
N LYS A 6 6.00 -5.35 -5.75
CA LYS A 6 6.07 -6.72 -5.22
C LYS A 6 7.48 -7.29 -5.19
N THR A 7 8.33 -7.01 -6.19
CA THR A 7 9.55 -7.80 -6.39
C THR A 7 10.86 -7.10 -6.04
N ARG A 8 10.83 -5.78 -5.83
CA ARG A 8 12.03 -5.01 -5.46
C ARG A 8 12.66 -5.53 -4.15
N ARG A 9 11.82 -5.73 -3.14
CA ARG A 9 12.18 -6.34 -1.87
C ARG A 9 10.91 -6.87 -1.19
N VAL A 10 10.82 -8.16 -0.98
CA VAL A 10 9.59 -8.80 -0.48
C VAL A 10 9.47 -8.81 1.04
N SER A 11 10.59 -8.76 1.76
CA SER A 11 10.66 -8.89 3.22
C SER A 11 10.62 -7.53 3.94
N VAL A 12 9.80 -6.60 3.43
CA VAL A 12 9.64 -5.25 3.99
C VAL A 12 8.16 -4.84 4.02
N CYS A 13 7.81 -4.00 4.99
CA CYS A 13 6.45 -3.56 5.28
C CYS A 13 5.77 -2.75 4.16
N ASN A 14 6.54 -2.20 3.22
CA ASN A 14 6.02 -1.44 2.07
C ASN A 14 5.89 -2.27 0.79
N ALA A 15 6.13 -3.60 0.85
CA ALA A 15 5.91 -4.50 -0.27
C ALA A 15 4.42 -4.68 -0.57
N LEU A 16 4.08 -4.91 -1.85
CA LEU A 16 2.70 -5.16 -2.26
C LEU A 16 2.22 -6.52 -1.74
N ASP A 17 1.16 -6.53 -0.94
CA ASP A 17 0.53 -7.75 -0.44
C ASP A 17 -0.83 -8.03 -1.09
N CYS A 18 -1.57 -6.99 -1.49
CA CYS A 18 -2.85 -7.16 -2.16
C CYS A 18 -2.98 -6.21 -3.37
N LEU A 19 -3.27 -6.78 -4.53
CA LEU A 19 -3.67 -6.04 -5.73
C LEU A 19 -5.19 -6.05 -5.83
N ILE A 20 -5.80 -4.87 -5.85
CA ILE A 20 -7.23 -4.71 -6.11
C ILE A 20 -7.40 -4.31 -7.57
N VAL A 21 -8.20 -5.05 -8.33
CA VAL A 21 -8.49 -4.79 -9.74
C VAL A 21 -9.96 -4.44 -9.94
N ASP A 22 -10.22 -3.38 -10.71
CA ASP A 22 -11.58 -3.04 -11.15
C ASP A 22 -12.10 -4.15 -12.08
N ALA A 23 -13.33 -4.62 -11.88
CA ALA A 23 -13.94 -5.66 -12.70
C ALA A 23 -13.93 -5.31 -14.21
N ALA A 24 -14.04 -4.03 -14.55
CA ALA A 24 -13.93 -3.56 -15.93
C ALA A 24 -12.52 -3.72 -16.53
N ARG A 25 -11.51 -4.00 -15.70
CA ARG A 25 -10.11 -4.18 -16.10
C ARG A 25 -9.60 -5.61 -15.92
N LEU A 26 -10.46 -6.57 -15.63
CA LEU A 26 -10.09 -7.97 -15.48
C LEU A 26 -9.40 -8.55 -16.72
N ALA A 27 -9.77 -8.09 -17.91
CA ALA A 27 -9.14 -8.51 -19.16
C ALA A 27 -7.65 -8.13 -19.25
N ASP A 28 -7.21 -7.10 -18.51
CA ASP A 28 -5.81 -6.67 -18.48
C ASP A 28 -4.98 -7.42 -17.42
N LEU A 29 -5.63 -8.10 -16.49
CA LEU A 29 -4.97 -8.74 -15.35
C LEU A 29 -3.88 -9.74 -15.75
N PRO A 30 -4.04 -10.59 -16.79
CA PRO A 30 -2.97 -11.45 -17.26
C PRO A 30 -1.71 -10.69 -17.67
N ALA A 31 -1.86 -9.61 -18.42
CA ALA A 31 -0.72 -8.80 -18.86
C ALA A 31 -0.05 -8.06 -17.67
N LEU A 32 -0.85 -7.59 -16.69
CA LEU A 32 -0.35 -6.94 -15.50
C LEU A 32 0.45 -7.89 -14.58
N CYS A 33 0.03 -9.16 -14.50
CA CYS A 33 0.68 -10.17 -13.67
C CYS A 33 1.80 -10.93 -14.38
N ALA A 34 1.84 -10.95 -15.71
CA ALA A 34 2.83 -11.73 -16.47
C ALA A 34 4.28 -11.54 -16.00
N PRO A 35 4.79 -10.33 -15.73
CA PRO A 35 6.17 -10.16 -15.28
C PRO A 35 6.47 -10.78 -13.91
N LEU A 36 5.44 -11.01 -13.07
CA LEU A 36 5.60 -11.57 -11.73
C LEU A 36 6.05 -13.06 -11.76
N GLN A 37 5.76 -13.77 -12.85
CA GLN A 37 6.17 -15.17 -13.02
C GLN A 37 7.70 -15.34 -13.01
N ASP A 38 8.46 -14.34 -13.47
CA ASP A 38 9.94 -14.39 -13.48
C ASP A 38 10.53 -14.50 -12.06
N LYS A 39 9.79 -14.04 -11.07
CA LYS A 39 10.12 -14.12 -9.65
C LYS A 39 9.33 -15.19 -8.91
N HIS A 40 8.62 -16.06 -9.64
CA HIS A 40 7.79 -17.13 -9.08
C HIS A 40 6.81 -16.62 -8.02
N VAL A 41 6.19 -15.46 -8.25
CA VAL A 41 5.23 -14.89 -7.30
C VAL A 41 3.98 -15.76 -7.26
N MET A 42 3.66 -16.30 -6.09
CA MET A 42 2.41 -17.01 -5.85
C MET A 42 1.26 -16.01 -5.74
N ILE A 43 0.21 -16.22 -6.50
CA ILE A 43 -0.99 -15.39 -6.50
C ILE A 43 -2.17 -16.16 -5.89
N TYR A 44 -2.77 -15.56 -4.85
CA TYR A 44 -4.04 -15.97 -4.27
C TYR A 44 -5.14 -15.06 -4.80
N ALA A 45 -5.98 -15.54 -5.68
CA ALA A 45 -6.95 -14.72 -6.42
C ALA A 45 -8.39 -15.07 -6.04
N ASP A 46 -9.27 -14.06 -5.95
CA ASP A 46 -10.70 -14.34 -5.88
C ASP A 46 -11.21 -15.02 -7.16
N ALA A 47 -12.40 -15.57 -7.14
CA ALA A 47 -12.93 -16.38 -8.25
C ALA A 47 -12.86 -15.65 -9.62
N ALA A 48 -13.14 -14.36 -9.66
CA ALA A 48 -13.12 -13.59 -10.91
C ALA A 48 -11.69 -13.38 -11.42
N SER A 49 -10.77 -12.98 -10.54
CA SER A 49 -9.36 -12.81 -10.86
C SER A 49 -8.69 -14.16 -11.17
N TYR A 50 -9.04 -15.23 -10.45
CA TYR A 50 -8.55 -16.57 -10.70
C TYR A 50 -8.91 -17.04 -12.13
N ASN A 51 -10.18 -16.88 -12.51
CA ASN A 51 -10.64 -17.25 -13.85
C ASN A 51 -9.96 -16.42 -14.96
N ALA A 52 -9.68 -15.14 -14.69
CA ALA A 52 -8.96 -14.29 -15.64
C ALA A 52 -7.48 -14.69 -15.81
N LEU A 53 -6.85 -15.21 -14.76
CA LEU A 53 -5.44 -15.62 -14.76
C LEU A 53 -5.24 -17.06 -15.22
N LYS A 54 -6.25 -17.92 -15.10
CA LYS A 54 -6.19 -19.33 -15.44
C LYS A 54 -5.79 -19.54 -16.92
N GLY A 55 -4.73 -20.34 -17.13
CA GLY A 55 -4.15 -20.58 -18.45
C GLY A 55 -3.28 -19.45 -19.01
N ALA A 56 -3.23 -18.28 -18.33
CA ALA A 56 -2.34 -17.15 -18.68
C ALA A 56 -1.23 -16.93 -17.66
N TYR A 57 -1.40 -17.43 -16.44
CA TYR A 57 -0.39 -17.44 -15.38
C TYR A 57 -0.08 -18.91 -15.01
N PRO A 58 1.17 -19.24 -14.59
CA PRO A 58 1.53 -20.64 -14.28
C PRO A 58 0.62 -21.25 -13.21
N ASP A 59 0.02 -22.40 -13.49
CA ASP A 59 -0.92 -23.08 -12.58
C ASP A 59 -0.31 -23.38 -11.21
N ALA A 60 0.99 -23.71 -11.17
CA ALA A 60 1.71 -23.96 -9.92
C ALA A 60 1.87 -22.70 -9.04
N LEU A 61 1.66 -21.51 -9.59
CA LEU A 61 1.79 -20.21 -8.91
C LEU A 61 0.44 -19.49 -8.76
N LEU A 62 -0.68 -20.14 -9.06
CA LEU A 62 -2.01 -19.56 -8.98
C LEU A 62 -2.92 -20.43 -8.11
N GLN A 63 -3.50 -19.83 -7.08
CA GLN A 63 -4.44 -20.50 -6.18
C GLN A 63 -5.66 -19.60 -5.93
N GLU A 64 -6.79 -20.22 -5.57
CA GLU A 64 -7.94 -19.48 -5.10
C GLU A 64 -7.66 -18.89 -3.71
N ALA A 65 -8.08 -17.64 -3.51
CA ALA A 65 -7.92 -16.95 -2.24
C ALA A 65 -8.87 -17.54 -1.18
N GLY A 66 -8.32 -18.01 -0.09
CA GLY A 66 -9.08 -18.30 1.12
C GLY A 66 -9.48 -17.01 1.87
N ALA A 67 -10.32 -17.15 2.89
CA ALA A 67 -10.78 -16.01 3.70
C ALA A 67 -9.63 -15.28 4.41
N ASP A 68 -8.52 -15.95 4.67
CA ASP A 68 -7.31 -15.46 5.32
C ASP A 68 -6.26 -14.89 4.36
N ALA A 69 -6.54 -14.83 3.08
CA ALA A 69 -5.62 -14.30 2.08
C ALA A 69 -5.52 -12.77 2.13
N TYR A 70 -6.58 -12.10 2.61
CA TYR A 70 -6.64 -10.64 2.69
C TYR A 70 -6.24 -10.15 4.09
N GLY A 71 -5.55 -9.01 4.14
CA GLY A 71 -5.02 -8.44 5.38
C GLY A 71 -3.78 -9.16 5.93
N LYS A 72 -3.15 -10.00 5.09
CA LYS A 72 -1.95 -10.73 5.44
C LYS A 72 -0.71 -10.03 4.88
N GLU A 73 0.26 -9.78 5.72
CA GLU A 73 1.62 -9.41 5.31
C GLU A 73 2.39 -10.68 4.95
N PHE A 74 2.66 -10.87 3.67
CA PHE A 74 3.26 -12.13 3.19
C PHE A 74 4.77 -12.21 3.43
N LEU A 75 5.48 -11.08 3.37
CA LEU A 75 6.95 -11.01 3.49
C LEU A 75 7.69 -11.99 2.56
N ASP A 76 7.07 -12.34 1.44
CA ASP A 76 7.52 -13.37 0.51
C ASP A 76 7.05 -13.02 -0.92
N TYR A 77 7.50 -13.78 -1.91
CA TYR A 77 6.98 -13.74 -3.27
C TYR A 77 5.56 -14.32 -3.34
N LYS A 78 4.66 -13.71 -2.59
CA LYS A 78 3.23 -14.06 -2.49
C LYS A 78 2.41 -12.80 -2.45
N MET A 79 1.22 -12.83 -3.05
CA MET A 79 0.26 -11.72 -2.97
C MET A 79 -1.16 -12.21 -3.17
N ALA A 80 -2.12 -11.44 -2.66
CA ALA A 80 -3.52 -11.62 -2.95
C ALA A 80 -3.96 -10.75 -4.13
N VAL A 81 -5.00 -11.19 -4.86
CA VAL A 81 -5.68 -10.39 -5.88
C VAL A 81 -7.16 -10.38 -5.58
N LYS A 82 -7.75 -9.18 -5.55
CA LYS A 82 -9.17 -8.94 -5.28
C LYS A 82 -9.81 -8.19 -6.43
N THR A 83 -10.94 -8.67 -6.93
CA THR A 83 -11.78 -7.95 -7.88
C THR A 83 -12.82 -7.11 -7.14
N THR A 84 -13.01 -5.86 -7.57
CA THR A 84 -14.07 -4.97 -7.05
C THR A 84 -14.87 -4.36 -8.19
N GLY A 85 -16.16 -4.11 -7.93
CA GLY A 85 -17.07 -3.52 -8.93
C GLY A 85 -17.03 -2.00 -9.01
N SER A 86 -16.44 -1.35 -7.99
CA SER A 86 -16.40 0.12 -7.91
C SER A 86 -15.21 0.60 -7.06
N LEU A 87 -14.91 1.90 -7.18
CA LEU A 87 -13.95 2.57 -6.29
C LEU A 87 -14.39 2.52 -4.82
N ALA A 88 -15.69 2.60 -4.56
CA ALA A 88 -16.21 2.50 -3.18
C ALA A 88 -15.90 1.13 -2.59
N ASP A 89 -16.18 0.05 -3.32
CA ASP A 89 -15.88 -1.32 -2.87
C ASP A 89 -14.36 -1.52 -2.65
N ALA A 90 -13.53 -0.90 -3.49
CA ALA A 90 -12.08 -0.95 -3.31
C ALA A 90 -11.64 -0.21 -2.03
N ILE A 91 -12.18 0.97 -1.76
CA ILE A 91 -11.92 1.74 -0.54
C ILE A 91 -12.39 0.97 0.70
N ASP A 92 -13.58 0.36 0.65
CA ASP A 92 -14.09 -0.49 1.73
C ASP A 92 -13.20 -1.70 1.99
N HIS A 93 -12.69 -2.34 0.93
CA HIS A 93 -11.76 -3.45 1.05
C HIS A 93 -10.44 -3.01 1.71
N VAL A 94 -9.85 -1.90 1.26
CA VAL A 94 -8.64 -1.33 1.88
C VAL A 94 -8.89 -0.98 3.34
N SER A 95 -10.01 -0.34 3.65
CA SER A 95 -10.36 0.05 5.03
C SER A 95 -10.51 -1.15 5.96
N ARG A 96 -10.95 -2.30 5.42
CA ARG A 96 -11.14 -3.54 6.21
C ARG A 96 -9.87 -4.36 6.37
N TYR A 97 -9.03 -4.41 5.34
CA TYR A 97 -7.92 -5.35 5.25
C TYR A 97 -6.54 -4.69 5.15
N GLY A 98 -6.48 -3.38 4.94
CA GLY A 98 -5.23 -2.63 4.91
C GLY A 98 -4.57 -2.55 6.27
N SER A 99 -3.25 -2.47 6.29
CA SER A 99 -2.45 -2.30 7.51
C SER A 99 -2.46 -0.85 8.04
N GLY A 100 -2.97 0.10 7.24
CA GLY A 100 -2.85 1.53 7.50
C GLY A 100 -1.44 2.09 7.24
N HIS A 101 -0.58 1.29 6.61
CA HIS A 101 0.81 1.68 6.32
C HIS A 101 0.93 2.44 5.00
N SER A 102 0.73 1.79 3.88
CA SER A 102 0.94 2.37 2.55
C SER A 102 -0.08 1.82 1.55
N GLU A 103 -0.82 2.71 0.95
CA GLU A 103 -1.86 2.36 -0.01
C GLU A 103 -1.68 3.15 -1.30
N CYS A 104 -2.03 2.56 -2.43
CA CYS A 104 -1.84 3.19 -3.74
C CYS A 104 -3.04 2.99 -4.65
N ILE A 105 -3.41 4.05 -5.36
CA ILE A 105 -4.32 3.98 -6.52
C ILE A 105 -3.55 4.23 -7.82
N ILE A 106 -3.84 3.41 -8.83
CA ILE A 106 -3.35 3.62 -10.20
C ILE A 106 -4.53 4.10 -11.05
N THR A 107 -4.49 5.36 -11.46
CA THR A 107 -5.57 5.95 -12.24
C THR A 107 -5.12 7.24 -12.92
N GLU A 108 -5.65 7.53 -14.12
CA GLU A 108 -5.54 8.84 -14.78
C GLU A 108 -6.66 9.79 -14.38
N ASN A 109 -7.71 9.28 -13.74
CA ASN A 109 -8.85 10.09 -13.32
C ASN A 109 -8.53 10.84 -12.02
N LYS A 110 -8.31 12.16 -12.13
CA LYS A 110 -7.95 13.05 -11.01
C LYS A 110 -9.01 13.08 -9.89
N GLN A 111 -10.30 12.94 -10.23
CA GLN A 111 -11.38 12.94 -9.24
C GLN A 111 -11.35 11.66 -8.41
N ARG A 112 -11.16 10.49 -9.07
CA ARG A 112 -10.99 9.20 -8.37
C ARG A 112 -9.74 9.19 -7.51
N ALA A 113 -8.62 9.70 -8.01
CA ALA A 113 -7.38 9.85 -7.24
C ALA A 113 -7.61 10.71 -5.99
N GLY A 114 -8.20 11.90 -6.15
CA GLY A 114 -8.49 12.80 -5.04
C GLY A 114 -9.48 12.21 -4.01
N ARG A 115 -10.47 11.43 -4.46
CA ARG A 115 -11.39 10.71 -3.57
C ARG A 115 -10.64 9.65 -2.76
N PHE A 116 -9.85 8.81 -3.42
CA PHE A 116 -9.03 7.78 -2.77
C PHE A 116 -8.10 8.39 -1.71
N CYS A 117 -7.36 9.46 -2.05
CA CYS A 117 -6.45 10.12 -1.11
C CYS A 117 -7.15 10.69 0.13
N ARG A 118 -8.41 11.12 0.01
CA ARG A 118 -9.17 11.67 1.15
C ARG A 118 -9.82 10.59 2.03
N GLU A 119 -10.27 9.49 1.42
CA GLU A 119 -11.05 8.45 2.11
C GLU A 119 -10.18 7.33 2.70
N ILE A 120 -8.97 7.12 2.17
CA ILE A 120 -8.05 6.12 2.71
C ILE A 120 -7.31 6.67 3.92
N ASP A 121 -7.43 5.96 5.03
CA ASP A 121 -6.77 6.27 6.29
C ASP A 121 -5.50 5.41 6.46
N ALA A 122 -4.46 5.75 5.73
CA ALA A 122 -3.14 5.15 5.82
C ALA A 122 -2.07 6.20 6.10
N ALA A 123 -0.91 5.77 6.60
CA ALA A 123 0.21 6.65 6.87
C ALA A 123 0.75 7.29 5.58
N CYS A 124 0.76 6.52 4.47
CA CYS A 124 1.18 7.00 3.17
C CYS A 124 0.16 6.58 2.11
N VAL A 125 -0.32 7.54 1.33
CA VAL A 125 -1.28 7.30 0.24
C VAL A 125 -0.70 7.81 -1.07
N TYR A 126 -0.59 6.91 -2.04
CA TYR A 126 0.07 7.14 -3.32
C TYR A 126 -0.92 7.21 -4.48
N VAL A 127 -0.57 7.98 -5.47
CA VAL A 127 -1.21 7.98 -6.78
C VAL A 127 -0.15 7.68 -7.84
N ASN A 128 -0.33 6.61 -8.61
CA ASN A 128 0.53 6.22 -9.73
C ASN A 128 2.02 6.01 -9.38
N ALA A 129 2.31 5.63 -8.13
CA ALA A 129 3.65 5.29 -7.69
C ALA A 129 3.63 4.03 -6.80
N PRO A 130 4.69 3.21 -6.80
CA PRO A 130 4.72 2.03 -5.95
C PRO A 130 4.87 2.40 -4.47
N THR A 131 4.26 1.62 -3.58
CA THR A 131 4.35 1.77 -2.12
C THR A 131 5.77 1.63 -1.59
N SER A 132 6.67 1.07 -2.39
CA SER A 132 8.10 0.93 -2.09
C SER A 132 8.85 2.26 -1.86
N PHE A 133 8.22 3.40 -2.14
CA PHE A 133 8.75 4.72 -1.79
C PHE A 133 8.51 5.11 -0.32
N THR A 134 7.72 4.37 0.45
CA THR A 134 7.59 4.61 1.89
C THR A 134 8.88 4.20 2.60
N ASP A 135 9.79 5.14 2.73
CA ASP A 135 11.14 4.95 3.24
C ASP A 135 11.70 6.31 3.67
N GLY A 136 12.31 6.38 4.85
CA GLY A 136 12.83 7.64 5.40
C GLY A 136 13.89 8.29 4.52
N ALA A 137 14.74 7.53 3.85
CA ALA A 137 15.72 8.08 2.92
C ALA A 137 15.04 8.66 1.66
N GLN A 138 14.00 7.99 1.14
CA GLN A 138 13.21 8.48 0.01
C GLN A 138 12.42 9.74 0.37
N PHE A 139 12.01 9.88 1.62
CA PHE A 139 11.31 11.07 2.14
C PHE A 139 12.26 12.21 2.54
N GLY A 140 13.57 12.00 2.43
CA GLY A 140 14.57 13.03 2.75
C GLY A 140 14.83 13.21 4.25
N LEU A 141 14.42 12.25 5.10
CA LEU A 141 14.58 12.34 6.55
C LEU A 141 16.01 12.00 7.05
N GLY A 142 16.88 11.58 6.14
CA GLY A 142 18.27 11.21 6.43
C GLY A 142 18.45 9.87 7.16
N ALA A 143 17.47 9.47 7.94
CA ALA A 143 17.45 8.22 8.67
C ALA A 143 15.99 7.73 8.84
N GLU A 144 15.81 6.46 9.22
CA GLU A 144 14.53 5.91 9.59
C GLU A 144 14.70 4.98 10.77
N ILE A 145 13.99 5.26 11.87
CA ILE A 145 13.93 4.38 13.04
C ILE A 145 12.78 3.38 12.91
N GLY A 146 11.81 3.67 12.06
CA GLY A 146 10.65 2.85 11.78
C GLY A 146 9.57 3.63 11.03
N ILE A 147 8.46 2.95 10.72
CA ILE A 147 7.30 3.55 10.07
C ILE A 147 6.10 3.34 10.98
N SER A 148 5.47 4.43 11.42
CA SER A 148 4.34 4.40 12.34
C SER A 148 3.02 4.51 11.60
N THR A 149 2.04 3.69 11.96
CA THR A 149 0.64 3.82 11.53
C THR A 149 -0.22 4.53 12.56
N GLN A 150 0.37 4.95 13.67
CA GLN A 150 -0.32 5.61 14.78
C GLN A 150 -0.79 7.03 14.41
N LYS A 151 -1.77 7.56 15.16
CA LYS A 151 -2.34 8.90 14.96
C LYS A 151 -2.08 9.86 16.11
N LEU A 152 -1.62 9.36 17.24
CA LEU A 152 -1.38 10.16 18.45
C LEU A 152 0.03 10.75 18.54
N HIS A 153 0.92 10.39 17.65
CA HIS A 153 2.29 10.85 17.54
C HIS A 153 2.68 10.89 16.08
N ALA A 154 3.98 10.84 15.78
CA ALA A 154 4.46 10.77 14.40
C ALA A 154 3.81 9.63 13.62
N ARG A 155 3.44 9.87 12.37
CA ARG A 155 2.83 8.92 11.46
C ARG A 155 3.61 8.86 10.16
N GLY A 156 3.81 7.65 9.62
CA GLY A 156 4.66 7.40 8.48
C GLY A 156 6.11 7.14 8.88
N PRO A 157 7.07 7.26 7.96
CA PRO A 157 8.48 7.16 8.26
C PRO A 157 8.91 8.15 9.34
N MET A 158 9.68 7.68 10.31
CA MET A 158 10.16 8.48 11.44
C MET A 158 11.68 8.63 11.38
N GLY A 159 12.14 9.86 11.27
CA GLY A 159 13.54 10.24 11.32
C GLY A 159 13.94 10.84 12.66
N LEU A 160 14.93 11.73 12.65
CA LEU A 160 15.46 12.37 13.85
C LEU A 160 14.44 13.30 14.52
N GLU A 161 13.66 14.03 13.74
CA GLU A 161 12.70 15.01 14.27
C GLU A 161 11.62 14.34 15.10
N GLU A 162 11.13 13.17 14.67
CA GLU A 162 10.03 12.45 15.32
C GLU A 162 10.41 11.84 16.67
N ILE A 163 11.71 11.64 16.93
CA ILE A 163 12.21 11.09 18.20
C ILE A 163 12.75 12.18 19.14
N THR A 164 12.65 13.45 18.74
CA THR A 164 13.06 14.61 19.56
C THR A 164 11.86 15.43 19.93
N THR A 165 12.06 16.37 20.87
CA THR A 165 11.06 17.37 21.24
C THR A 165 11.72 18.70 21.47
N TYR A 166 10.92 19.73 21.68
CA TYR A 166 11.38 21.09 21.90
C TYR A 166 10.86 21.62 23.23
N LYS A 167 11.52 22.69 23.72
CA LYS A 167 11.02 23.52 24.80
C LYS A 167 10.98 24.98 24.38
N TRP A 168 10.03 25.71 24.88
CA TRP A 168 9.97 27.15 24.70
C TRP A 168 10.90 27.84 25.70
N LEU A 169 11.75 28.74 25.22
CA LEU A 169 12.49 29.68 26.07
C LEU A 169 11.81 31.04 25.94
N ILE A 170 11.30 31.55 27.05
CA ILE A 170 10.52 32.79 27.09
C ILE A 170 11.22 33.72 28.03
N GLU A 171 11.69 34.83 27.49
CA GLU A 171 12.31 35.91 28.27
C GLU A 171 11.39 37.12 28.25
N GLY A 172 11.21 37.76 29.39
CA GLY A 172 10.35 38.92 29.54
C GLY A 172 11.01 39.99 30.40
N GLU A 173 10.50 41.22 30.29
CA GLU A 173 10.96 42.41 31.02
C GLU A 173 9.91 42.87 32.02
N GLY A 174 9.10 41.98 32.59
CA GLY A 174 8.07 42.29 33.56
C GLY A 174 6.67 42.53 32.98
N GLN A 175 6.43 42.15 31.71
CA GLN A 175 5.08 42.20 31.10
C GLN A 175 4.13 41.28 31.87
N VAL A 176 2.90 41.74 32.06
CA VAL A 176 1.80 40.97 32.66
C VAL A 176 0.68 40.79 31.64
N ARG A 177 -0.06 39.69 31.77
CA ARG A 177 -1.28 39.45 31.00
C ARG A 177 -2.46 39.98 31.79
N GLU A 178 -3.28 40.85 31.14
CA GLU A 178 -4.58 41.31 31.68
C GLU A 178 -5.65 40.21 31.56
#